data_e306904968e45ccca16aa0949e3e99c3
#
_entry.id   e306904968e45ccca16aa0949e3e99c3
#
_cell.length_a   1.000
_cell.length_b   1.000
_cell.length_c   1.000
_cell.angle_alpha   90.00
_cell.angle_beta   90.00
_cell.angle_gamma   90.00
#
_symmetry.space_group_name_H-M   'P 1'
#
loop_
_entity.id
_entity.type
_entity.pdbx_description
1 polymer ?
#
loop_
_entity_poly.entity_id
_entity_poly.type
_entity_poly.pdbx_seq_one_letter_code
_entity_poly.pdbx_strand_id
1 'polypeptide(L)'
;AKPAPSARFESMLIEAGRLDEAIELSKKYNEDSGPCIMYGRALAFFLKGNMENAETTLSDAIRYTPKAAEEILKKKHSKPEDCMPGYITVGGEDEAYYYWEMQGKYWTPEAKEWLRRRYPGSEQYEGEYFPESSLSYRDGLESEEEFNKIFDVASGLCYKQKKRRNRCIDKLAEIG
;
A
#
# COMPACT_ATOMS: atom_id res chain seq x y z
N ALA A 1 8.28 5.72 -8.77
CA ALA A 1 8.21 4.24 -8.63
C ALA A 1 7.07 3.72 -9.48
N LYS A 2 7.21 2.54 -10.07
CA LYS A 2 6.08 1.89 -10.74
C LYS A 2 5.34 1.09 -9.66
N PRO A 3 3.99 1.16 -9.62
CA PRO A 3 3.21 0.35 -8.70
C PRO A 3 3.48 -1.14 -8.92
N ALA A 4 3.31 -1.93 -7.83
CA ALA A 4 3.46 -3.38 -7.93
C ALA A 4 2.52 -3.95 -9.00
N PRO A 5 2.93 -5.00 -9.72
CA PRO A 5 2.08 -5.61 -10.74
C PRO A 5 0.71 -6.04 -10.21
N SER A 6 0.64 -6.55 -8.98
CA SER A 6 -0.60 -6.91 -8.27
C SER A 6 -1.57 -5.74 -8.15
N ALA A 7 -1.10 -4.57 -7.72
CA ALA A 7 -1.90 -3.36 -7.55
C ALA A 7 -2.51 -2.87 -8.87
N ARG A 8 -1.74 -2.93 -9.97
CA ARG A 8 -2.25 -2.55 -11.30
C ARG A 8 -3.30 -3.54 -11.80
N PHE A 9 -3.06 -4.83 -11.56
CA PHE A 9 -3.97 -5.87 -12.00
C PHE A 9 -5.30 -5.81 -11.24
N GLU A 10 -5.27 -5.57 -9.93
CA GLU A 10 -6.47 -5.36 -9.14
C GLU A 10 -7.30 -4.15 -9.62
N SER A 11 -6.64 -3.03 -9.90
CA SER A 11 -7.29 -1.84 -10.46
C SER A 11 -8.00 -2.14 -11.78
N MET A 12 -7.37 -2.93 -12.66
CA MET A 12 -7.98 -3.35 -13.94
C MET A 12 -9.18 -4.27 -13.74
N LEU A 13 -9.15 -5.15 -12.74
CA LEU A 13 -10.27 -6.03 -12.42
C LEU A 13 -11.46 -5.25 -11.88
N ILE A 14 -11.24 -4.26 -11.02
CA ILE A 14 -12.28 -3.36 -10.52
C ILE A 14 -12.88 -2.56 -11.67
N GLU A 15 -12.04 -2.02 -12.57
CA GLU A 15 -12.49 -1.28 -13.76
C GLU A 15 -13.37 -2.13 -14.68
N ALA A 16 -13.03 -3.39 -14.86
CA ALA A 16 -13.78 -4.33 -15.68
C ALA A 16 -15.05 -4.87 -14.98
N GLY A 17 -15.32 -4.47 -13.73
CA GLY A 17 -16.43 -5.02 -12.93
C GLY A 17 -16.23 -6.47 -12.49
N ARG A 18 -15.00 -7.01 -12.62
CA ARG A 18 -14.65 -8.39 -12.24
C ARG A 18 -14.32 -8.47 -10.75
N LEU A 19 -15.30 -8.10 -9.92
CA LEU A 19 -15.13 -7.86 -8.49
C LEU A 19 -14.71 -9.12 -7.71
N ASP A 20 -15.25 -10.30 -8.08
CA ASP A 20 -14.86 -11.56 -7.44
C ASP A 20 -13.38 -11.88 -7.64
N GLU A 21 -12.89 -11.65 -8.85
CA GLU A 21 -11.49 -11.90 -9.18
C GLU A 21 -10.55 -10.85 -8.51
N ALA A 22 -11.01 -9.60 -8.38
CA ALA A 22 -10.28 -8.59 -7.60
C ALA A 22 -10.16 -9.01 -6.12
N ILE A 23 -11.23 -9.51 -5.53
CA ILE A 23 -11.24 -10.03 -4.16
C ILE A 23 -10.31 -11.23 -4.02
N GLU A 24 -10.37 -12.21 -4.94
CA GLU A 24 -9.47 -13.38 -4.89
C GLU A 24 -8.00 -13.00 -5.09
N LEU A 25 -7.72 -12.05 -5.99
CA LEU A 25 -6.38 -11.53 -6.18
C LEU A 25 -5.87 -10.89 -4.87
N SER A 26 -6.67 -10.05 -4.24
CA SER A 26 -6.29 -9.37 -2.99
C SER A 26 -6.06 -10.35 -1.83
N LYS A 27 -6.80 -11.46 -1.77
CA LYS A 27 -6.56 -12.53 -0.80
C LYS A 27 -5.23 -13.25 -1.03
N LYS A 28 -4.88 -13.47 -2.30
CA LYS A 28 -3.59 -14.08 -2.67
C LYS A 28 -2.40 -13.22 -2.23
N TYR A 29 -2.57 -11.90 -2.24
CA TYR A 29 -1.56 -10.94 -1.81
C TYR A 29 -1.90 -10.33 -0.44
N ASN A 30 -2.43 -11.13 0.48
CA ASN A 30 -2.90 -10.68 1.79
C ASN A 30 -1.78 -10.10 2.68
N GLU A 31 -0.53 -10.45 2.42
CA GLU A 31 0.64 -9.90 3.10
C GLU A 31 1.05 -8.51 2.55
N ASP A 32 0.49 -8.10 1.42
CA ASP A 32 0.69 -6.76 0.86
C ASP A 32 -0.24 -5.78 1.57
N SER A 33 0.30 -5.01 2.51
CA SER A 33 -0.41 -3.98 3.26
C SER A 33 -0.55 -2.66 2.51
N GLY A 34 -0.15 -2.61 1.24
CA GLY A 34 -0.27 -1.42 0.41
C GLY A 34 -1.72 -1.00 0.17
N PRO A 35 -1.99 0.32 0.07
CA PRO A 35 -3.36 0.83 -0.04
C PRO A 35 -4.11 0.29 -1.26
N CYS A 36 -3.42 -0.04 -2.35
CA CYS A 36 -4.06 -0.58 -3.54
C CYS A 36 -4.76 -1.92 -3.27
N ILE A 37 -4.12 -2.81 -2.53
CA ILE A 37 -4.70 -4.12 -2.19
C ILE A 37 -5.76 -3.99 -1.09
N MET A 38 -5.47 -3.21 -0.06
CA MET A 38 -6.38 -3.11 1.09
C MET A 38 -7.66 -2.34 0.78
N TYR A 39 -7.53 -1.12 0.24
CA TYR A 39 -8.70 -0.32 -0.14
C TYR A 39 -9.39 -0.86 -1.39
N GLY A 40 -8.64 -1.44 -2.33
CA GLY A 40 -9.20 -2.13 -3.49
C GLY A 40 -10.11 -3.27 -3.09
N ARG A 41 -9.70 -4.10 -2.14
CA ARG A 41 -10.52 -5.18 -1.57
C ARG A 41 -11.78 -4.65 -0.90
N ALA A 42 -11.64 -3.62 -0.06
CA ALA A 42 -12.78 -3.00 0.62
C ALA A 42 -13.78 -2.42 -0.38
N LEU A 43 -13.28 -1.71 -1.39
CA LEU A 43 -14.09 -1.16 -2.47
C LEU A 43 -14.78 -2.25 -3.30
N ALA A 44 -14.10 -3.32 -3.64
CA ALA A 44 -14.68 -4.45 -4.39
C ALA A 44 -15.83 -5.11 -3.61
N PHE A 45 -15.68 -5.32 -2.30
CA PHE A 45 -16.76 -5.81 -1.45
C PHE A 45 -17.93 -4.82 -1.39
N PHE A 46 -17.66 -3.52 -1.26
CA PHE A 46 -18.68 -2.48 -1.24
C PHE A 46 -19.49 -2.47 -2.55
N LEU A 47 -18.81 -2.44 -3.70
CA LEU A 47 -19.44 -2.44 -5.02
C LEU A 47 -20.26 -3.71 -5.28
N LYS A 48 -19.89 -4.82 -4.65
CA LYS A 48 -20.60 -6.10 -4.70
C LYS A 48 -21.82 -6.13 -3.77
N GLY A 49 -21.98 -5.14 -2.89
CA GLY A 49 -23.02 -5.10 -1.87
C GLY A 49 -22.76 -6.00 -0.65
N ASN A 50 -21.57 -6.58 -0.54
CA ASN A 50 -21.17 -7.38 0.63
C ASN A 50 -20.64 -6.48 1.73
N MET A 51 -21.56 -5.82 2.45
CA MET A 51 -21.23 -4.79 3.42
C MET A 51 -20.46 -5.32 4.64
N GLU A 52 -20.73 -6.54 5.09
CA GLU A 52 -20.04 -7.14 6.24
C GLU A 52 -18.53 -7.24 5.99
N ASN A 53 -18.14 -7.83 4.87
CA ASN A 53 -16.73 -7.93 4.50
C ASN A 53 -16.13 -6.56 4.10
N ALA A 54 -16.94 -5.67 3.48
CA ALA A 54 -16.50 -4.33 3.15
C ALA A 54 -16.12 -3.53 4.41
N GLU A 55 -16.95 -3.58 5.46
CA GLU A 55 -16.72 -2.89 6.73
C GLU A 55 -15.44 -3.39 7.43
N THR A 56 -15.28 -4.71 7.51
CA THR A 56 -14.11 -5.32 8.15
C THR A 56 -12.83 -4.94 7.39
N THR A 57 -12.83 -5.12 6.07
CA THR A 57 -11.64 -4.82 5.25
C THR A 57 -11.33 -3.33 5.18
N LEU A 58 -12.36 -2.46 5.23
CA LEU A 58 -12.12 -1.01 5.28
C LEU A 58 -11.51 -0.58 6.61
N SER A 59 -11.98 -1.15 7.73
CA SER A 59 -11.41 -0.86 9.05
C SER A 59 -9.93 -1.22 9.10
N ASP A 60 -9.55 -2.37 8.56
CA ASP A 60 -8.15 -2.78 8.45
C ASP A 60 -7.36 -1.82 7.53
N ALA A 61 -7.91 -1.46 6.37
CA ALA A 61 -7.27 -0.54 5.45
C ALA A 61 -7.00 0.83 6.08
N ILE A 62 -7.98 1.39 6.79
CA ILE A 62 -7.84 2.67 7.51
C ILE A 62 -6.76 2.57 8.59
N ARG A 63 -6.75 1.48 9.35
CA ARG A 63 -5.77 1.26 10.43
C ARG A 63 -4.34 1.22 9.89
N TYR A 64 -4.11 0.52 8.78
CA TYR A 64 -2.76 0.36 8.21
C TYR A 64 -2.30 1.56 7.39
N THR A 65 -3.19 2.20 6.64
CA THR A 65 -2.86 3.31 5.73
C THR A 65 -3.88 4.45 5.82
N PRO A 66 -3.97 5.16 6.97
CA PRO A 66 -4.96 6.21 7.20
C PRO A 66 -4.84 7.37 6.21
N LYS A 67 -3.64 7.71 5.76
CA LYS A 67 -3.41 8.78 4.76
C LYS A 67 -4.05 8.50 3.41
N ALA A 68 -4.26 7.22 3.05
CA ALA A 68 -5.00 6.88 1.85
C ALA A 68 -6.50 7.22 1.98
N ALA A 69 -7.10 7.04 3.17
CA ALA A 69 -8.47 7.49 3.45
C ALA A 69 -8.58 9.01 3.31
N GLU A 70 -7.63 9.76 3.87
CA GLU A 70 -7.58 11.22 3.71
C GLU A 70 -7.51 11.62 2.25
N GLU A 71 -6.61 11.00 1.50
CA GLU A 71 -6.42 11.31 0.09
C GLU A 71 -7.70 11.06 -0.72
N ILE A 72 -8.39 9.92 -0.50
CA ILE A 72 -9.67 9.60 -1.15
C ILE A 72 -10.72 10.70 -0.88
N LEU A 73 -10.75 11.25 0.33
CA LEU A 73 -11.75 12.23 0.79
C LEU A 73 -11.40 13.67 0.43
N LYS A 74 -10.20 13.97 -0.03
CA LYS A 74 -9.80 15.32 -0.47
C LYS A 74 -10.67 15.80 -1.64
N LYS A 75 -10.88 17.10 -1.70
CA LYS A 75 -11.55 17.77 -2.85
C LYS A 75 -10.60 18.06 -3.99
N LYS A 76 -9.32 18.24 -3.68
CA LYS A 76 -8.25 18.49 -4.66
C LYS A 76 -7.09 17.54 -4.34
N HIS A 77 -6.58 16.92 -5.37
CA HIS A 77 -5.48 15.98 -5.30
C HIS A 77 -4.25 16.61 -5.97
N SER A 78 -3.15 16.66 -5.26
CA SER A 78 -1.88 17.18 -5.78
C SER A 78 -0.76 16.27 -5.35
N LYS A 79 0.18 16.06 -6.27
CA LYS A 79 1.38 15.30 -5.95
C LYS A 79 2.14 15.99 -4.82
N PRO A 80 2.53 15.26 -3.74
CA PRO A 80 3.34 15.84 -2.68
C PRO A 80 4.68 16.37 -3.21
N GLU A 81 5.15 17.49 -2.63
CA GLU A 81 6.39 18.16 -3.07
C GLU A 81 7.63 17.30 -2.82
N ASP A 82 7.64 16.54 -1.73
CA ASP A 82 8.78 15.73 -1.27
C ASP A 82 8.88 14.35 -1.95
N CYS A 83 8.17 14.12 -3.05
CA CYS A 83 8.26 12.87 -3.79
C CYS A 83 9.61 12.68 -4.46
N MET A 84 10.46 11.84 -3.90
CA MET A 84 11.70 11.44 -4.56
C MET A 84 11.43 10.48 -5.72
N PRO A 85 12.02 10.73 -6.91
CA PRO A 85 11.85 9.83 -8.05
C PRO A 85 12.30 8.40 -7.73
N GLY A 86 11.41 7.44 -7.91
CA GLY A 86 11.71 6.02 -7.69
C GLY A 86 11.59 5.55 -6.25
N TYR A 87 11.16 6.40 -5.33
CA TYR A 87 10.91 6.08 -3.92
C TYR A 87 9.45 6.26 -3.57
N ILE A 88 8.92 5.42 -2.70
CA ILE A 88 7.59 5.56 -2.08
C ILE A 88 7.78 5.35 -0.58
N THR A 89 7.28 6.28 0.21
CA THR A 89 7.25 6.18 1.67
C THR A 89 6.04 5.35 2.07
N VAL A 90 6.26 4.14 2.58
CA VAL A 90 5.18 3.28 3.06
C VAL A 90 4.36 4.01 4.14
N GLY A 91 3.05 4.05 3.96
CA GLY A 91 2.14 4.83 4.81
C GLY A 91 2.22 6.34 4.63
N GLY A 92 3.02 6.82 3.67
CA GLY A 92 3.24 8.24 3.39
C GLY A 92 2.16 8.87 2.49
N GLU A 93 2.26 10.19 2.33
CA GLU A 93 1.36 10.95 1.45
C GLU A 93 1.60 10.64 -0.03
N ASP A 94 2.84 10.31 -0.39
CA ASP A 94 3.21 9.91 -1.73
C ASP A 94 2.58 8.57 -2.11
N GLU A 95 2.57 7.58 -1.21
CA GLU A 95 1.87 6.30 -1.43
C GLU A 95 0.36 6.51 -1.55
N ALA A 96 -0.23 7.32 -0.68
CA ALA A 96 -1.65 7.67 -0.71
C ALA A 96 -2.03 8.36 -2.04
N TYR A 97 -1.22 9.30 -2.51
CA TYR A 97 -1.43 9.98 -3.78
C TYR A 97 -1.34 9.02 -4.97
N TYR A 98 -0.32 8.13 -5.02
CA TYR A 98 -0.22 7.12 -6.08
C TYR A 98 -1.37 6.12 -6.08
N TYR A 99 -1.87 5.76 -4.88
CA TYR A 99 -3.10 4.98 -4.78
C TYR A 99 -4.28 5.73 -5.43
N TRP A 100 -4.46 7.01 -5.11
CA TRP A 100 -5.50 7.83 -5.69
C TRP A 100 -5.41 7.92 -7.23
N GLU A 101 -4.22 8.11 -7.76
CA GLU A 101 -4.02 8.13 -9.23
C GLU A 101 -4.47 6.80 -9.89
N MET A 102 -4.31 5.68 -9.21
CA MET A 102 -4.65 4.36 -9.77
C MET A 102 -6.11 3.98 -9.57
N GLN A 103 -6.65 4.19 -8.39
CA GLN A 103 -7.97 3.67 -8.01
C GLN A 103 -9.00 4.75 -7.64
N GLY A 104 -8.60 6.01 -7.49
CA GLY A 104 -9.47 7.09 -7.03
C GLY A 104 -10.73 7.27 -7.87
N LYS A 105 -10.65 7.02 -9.16
CA LYS A 105 -11.78 7.12 -10.10
C LYS A 105 -12.90 6.11 -9.83
N TYR A 106 -12.61 5.01 -9.12
CA TYR A 106 -13.59 3.97 -8.79
C TYR A 106 -14.34 4.24 -7.48
N TRP A 107 -13.86 5.21 -6.70
CA TRP A 107 -14.55 5.66 -5.49
C TRP A 107 -15.74 6.54 -5.86
N THR A 108 -16.90 5.92 -5.99
CA THR A 108 -18.16 6.64 -6.24
C THR A 108 -18.51 7.60 -5.10
N PRO A 109 -19.40 8.59 -5.30
CA PRO A 109 -19.87 9.46 -4.23
C PRO A 109 -20.40 8.67 -3.00
N GLU A 110 -21.11 7.57 -3.24
CA GLU A 110 -21.66 6.69 -2.22
C GLU A 110 -20.53 5.97 -1.44
N ALA A 111 -19.52 5.46 -2.15
CA ALA A 111 -18.36 4.81 -1.53
C ALA A 111 -17.53 5.81 -0.70
N LYS A 112 -17.37 7.06 -1.19
CA LYS A 112 -16.71 8.13 -0.41
C LYS A 112 -17.51 8.52 0.83
N GLU A 113 -18.83 8.58 0.74
CA GLU A 113 -19.67 8.85 1.90
C GLU A 113 -19.64 7.71 2.92
N TRP A 114 -19.60 6.47 2.44
CA TRP A 114 -19.37 5.31 3.28
C TRP A 114 -18.02 5.39 4.01
N LEU A 115 -16.92 5.69 3.30
CA LEU A 115 -15.60 5.89 3.91
C LEU A 115 -15.62 7.01 4.94
N ARG A 116 -16.23 8.17 4.63
CA ARG A 116 -16.30 9.33 5.54
C ARG A 116 -16.94 9.01 6.88
N ARG A 117 -17.95 8.13 6.90
CA ARG A 117 -18.61 7.70 8.14
C ARG A 117 -17.73 6.79 8.99
N ARG A 118 -16.72 6.16 8.40
CA ARG A 118 -15.83 5.20 9.05
C ARG A 118 -14.46 5.79 9.41
N TYR A 119 -14.09 6.87 8.73
CA TYR A 119 -12.80 7.51 8.93
C TYR A 119 -12.87 8.64 9.96
N PRO A 120 -12.32 8.46 11.18
CA PRO A 120 -12.39 9.46 12.27
C PRO A 120 -11.35 10.57 12.14
N GLY A 121 -10.45 10.50 11.16
CA GLY A 121 -9.30 11.39 11.00
C GLY A 121 -7.97 10.68 11.24
N SER A 122 -6.90 11.16 10.59
CA SER A 122 -5.56 10.54 10.67
C SER A 122 -4.94 10.65 12.06
N GLU A 123 -5.23 11.72 12.79
CA GLU A 123 -4.67 11.98 14.12
C GLU A 123 -4.96 10.83 15.11
N GLN A 124 -6.07 10.10 14.94
CA GLN A 124 -6.39 8.96 15.79
C GLN A 124 -5.45 7.76 15.55
N TYR A 125 -4.80 7.71 14.40
CA TYR A 125 -3.91 6.61 14.01
C TYR A 125 -2.43 6.99 14.07
N GLU A 126 -2.10 8.24 14.42
CA GLU A 126 -0.72 8.68 14.64
C GLU A 126 -0.16 7.96 15.87
N GLY A 127 0.70 6.98 15.64
CA GLY A 127 1.35 6.17 16.65
C GLY A 127 0.92 4.69 16.70
N GLU A 128 -0.21 4.32 16.09
CA GLU A 128 -0.62 2.90 15.95
C GLU A 128 -0.01 2.21 14.71
N TYR A 129 0.73 2.95 13.90
CA TYR A 129 1.20 2.49 12.58
C TYR A 129 2.31 1.44 12.65
N PHE A 130 2.94 1.24 13.78
CA PHE A 130 3.83 0.09 13.95
C PHE A 130 3.02 -1.07 14.52
N PRO A 131 2.70 -2.11 13.71
CA PRO A 131 2.11 -3.31 14.27
C PRO A 131 3.05 -3.80 15.39
N GLU A 132 2.49 -4.28 16.49
CA GLU A 132 3.25 -4.91 17.61
C GLU A 132 4.25 -5.95 17.10
N SER A 133 4.00 -6.55 15.92
CA SER A 133 4.96 -7.43 15.23
C SER A 133 6.27 -6.75 14.85
N SER A 134 6.31 -5.43 14.62
CA SER A 134 7.58 -4.71 14.38
C SER A 134 8.27 -4.32 15.69
N LEU A 135 7.50 -4.14 16.76
CA LEU A 135 8.02 -3.98 18.11
C LEU A 135 8.53 -5.31 18.67
N SER A 136 7.84 -6.44 18.41
CA SER A 136 8.30 -7.78 18.83
C SER A 136 9.62 -8.18 18.16
N TYR A 137 9.91 -7.68 16.97
CA TYR A 137 11.22 -7.89 16.34
C TYR A 137 12.35 -7.10 17.05
N ARG A 138 12.00 -5.95 17.63
CA ARG A 138 12.93 -5.12 18.41
C ARG A 138 13.11 -5.67 19.84
N ASP A 139 12.04 -6.16 20.44
CA ASP A 139 12.05 -6.75 21.79
C ASP A 139 12.73 -8.14 21.83
N GLY A 140 12.89 -8.80 20.67
CA GLY A 140 13.65 -10.04 20.52
C GLY A 140 15.15 -9.86 20.29
N LEU A 141 15.63 -8.61 20.13
CA LEU A 141 17.06 -8.30 19.96
C LEU A 141 17.64 -7.87 21.31
N GLU A 142 18.58 -8.67 21.83
CA GLU A 142 19.18 -8.43 23.14
C GLU A 142 20.08 -7.18 23.21
N SER A 143 20.40 -6.54 22.05
CA SER A 143 21.19 -5.32 22.03
C SER A 143 21.04 -4.51 20.72
N GLU A 144 21.25 -3.18 20.82
CA GLU A 144 21.35 -2.28 19.67
C GLU A 144 22.47 -2.68 18.67
N GLU A 145 23.49 -3.36 19.18
CA GLU A 145 24.61 -3.89 18.40
C GLU A 145 24.18 -5.06 17.49
N GLU A 146 23.27 -5.89 17.95
CA GLU A 146 22.70 -7.00 17.20
C GLU A 146 21.74 -6.50 16.10
N PHE A 147 20.94 -5.47 16.39
CA PHE A 147 20.13 -4.79 15.40
C PHE A 147 20.99 -4.19 14.29
N ASN A 148 22.06 -3.48 14.62
CA ASN A 148 22.96 -2.87 13.65
C ASN A 148 23.64 -3.92 12.76
N LYS A 149 24.04 -5.09 13.32
CA LYS A 149 24.60 -6.21 12.54
C LYS A 149 23.59 -6.76 11.53
N ILE A 150 22.34 -6.95 11.94
CA ILE A 150 21.27 -7.44 11.05
C ILE A 150 20.94 -6.41 9.99
N PHE A 151 20.88 -5.14 10.35
CA PHE A 151 20.65 -4.03 9.43
C PHE A 151 21.76 -3.90 8.38
N ASP A 152 23.03 -4.03 8.77
CA ASP A 152 24.18 -4.01 7.88
C ASP A 152 24.18 -5.20 6.90
N VAL A 153 23.84 -6.39 7.39
CA VAL A 153 23.69 -7.59 6.55
C VAL A 153 22.55 -7.42 5.55
N ALA A 154 21.39 -6.95 5.99
CA ALA A 154 20.24 -6.70 5.13
C ALA A 154 20.53 -5.61 4.07
N SER A 155 21.19 -4.52 4.47
CA SER A 155 21.62 -3.44 3.59
C SER A 155 22.66 -3.93 2.57
N GLY A 156 23.60 -4.77 2.99
CA GLY A 156 24.59 -5.41 2.14
C GLY A 156 23.98 -6.36 1.12
N LEU A 157 22.91 -7.09 1.48
CA LEU A 157 22.17 -7.97 0.58
C LEU A 157 21.38 -7.15 -0.46
N CYS A 158 20.72 -6.07 -0.04
CA CYS A 158 20.05 -5.15 -0.97
C CYS A 158 21.04 -4.52 -1.95
N TYR A 159 22.22 -4.10 -1.50
CA TYR A 159 23.25 -3.55 -2.36
C TYR A 159 23.78 -4.58 -3.38
N LYS A 160 24.00 -5.83 -2.94
CA LYS A 160 24.43 -6.94 -3.83
C LYS A 160 23.37 -7.29 -4.87
N GLN A 161 22.08 -7.29 -4.50
CA GLN A 161 20.98 -7.51 -5.44
C GLN A 161 20.87 -6.38 -6.47
N LYS A 162 21.01 -5.12 -6.04
CA LYS A 162 21.02 -3.95 -6.93
C LYS A 162 22.19 -4.01 -7.92
N LYS A 163 23.38 -4.40 -7.47
CA LYS A 163 24.57 -4.58 -8.31
C LYS A 163 24.44 -5.74 -9.31
N ARG A 164 23.76 -6.86 -8.92
CA ARG A 164 23.44 -7.96 -9.82
C ARG A 164 22.42 -7.53 -10.89
N ARG A 165 21.36 -6.81 -10.50
CA ARG A 165 20.36 -6.29 -11.42
C ARG A 165 20.95 -5.34 -12.45
N ASN A 166 21.81 -4.44 -12.05
CA ASN A 166 22.47 -3.50 -12.95
C ASN A 166 23.38 -4.22 -13.94
N ARG A 167 24.17 -5.23 -13.51
CA ARG A 167 24.97 -6.06 -14.43
C ARG A 167 24.13 -6.82 -15.46
N CYS A 168 22.91 -7.28 -15.10
CA CYS A 168 22.02 -7.92 -16.04
C CYS A 168 21.47 -6.94 -17.09
N ILE A 169 21.17 -5.72 -16.66
CA ILE A 169 20.71 -4.64 -17.56
C ILE A 169 21.83 -4.25 -18.54
N ASP A 170 23.06 -4.07 -18.04
CA ASP A 170 24.20 -3.73 -18.87
C ASP A 170 24.49 -4.83 -19.93
N LYS A 171 24.43 -6.10 -19.54
CA LYS A 171 24.59 -7.23 -20.47
C LYS A 171 23.48 -7.33 -21.51
N LEU A 172 22.24 -6.96 -21.18
CA LEU A 172 21.13 -6.94 -22.13
C LEU A 172 21.28 -5.77 -23.13
N ALA A 173 21.86 -4.65 -22.71
CA ALA A 173 22.16 -3.54 -23.59
C ALA A 173 23.32 -3.80 -24.56
N GLU A 174 24.23 -4.73 -24.24
CA GLU A 174 25.33 -5.17 -25.13
C GLU A 174 24.89 -6.17 -26.23
N ILE A 175 23.71 -6.77 -26.10
CA ILE A 175 23.19 -7.82 -27.02
C ILE A 175 22.15 -7.26 -28.01
N GLY A 176 21.66 -6.03 -27.79
CA GLY A 176 20.70 -5.31 -28.66
C GLY A 176 21.32 -4.24 -29.47
#